data_16c288c67fee2b8ab49a02998f499910
#
_entry.id   16c288c67fee2b8ab49a02998f499910
#
_cell.length_a   1.000
_cell.length_b   1.000
_cell.length_c   1.000
_cell.angle_alpha   90.00
_cell.angle_beta   90.00
_cell.angle_gamma   90.00
#
_symmetry.space_group_name_H-M   'P 1'
#
loop_
_entity.id
_entity.type
_entity.pdbx_description
1 polymer ?
#
loop_
_entity_poly.entity_id
_entity_poly.type
_entity_poly.pdbx_seq_one_letter_code
_entity_poly.pdbx_strand_id
1 'polypeptide(L)'
;MKKTEIPEPRAEKIDKVMTIHDHQRTDEFYWLNERDNPKVIEYLNAENTYRDQYMDDYKNLEEEIFVEIKSRIKEDDSSVPYLDNGYYYYTRYEKGEQYPIYCRKKGKLSSSEEILINVNEMSKGHDYFRIGGIDISPNNKIMAYSVDTISRRLYSMHFKNLETGEKNSYTIANTTGGISWANDNKTLFYVLKDETT
;
A
#
# COMPACT_ATOMS: atom_id res chain seq x y z
N MET A 1 -13.05 40.50 -11.33
CA MET A 1 -13.57 40.32 -9.98
C MET A 1 -12.39 40.20 -9.01
N LYS A 2 -12.37 40.93 -7.89
CA LYS A 2 -11.35 40.70 -6.85
C LYS A 2 -11.57 39.33 -6.27
N LYS A 3 -10.57 38.43 -6.33
CA LYS A 3 -10.58 37.16 -5.63
C LYS A 3 -10.82 37.45 -4.13
N THR A 4 -11.84 36.85 -3.54
CA THR A 4 -12.01 36.91 -2.09
C THR A 4 -10.79 36.21 -1.50
N GLU A 5 -9.99 36.94 -0.75
CA GLU A 5 -8.79 36.39 -0.10
C GLU A 5 -9.27 35.39 0.94
N ILE A 6 -8.92 34.12 0.75
CA ILE A 6 -9.26 33.03 1.67
C ILE A 6 -8.24 33.10 2.81
N PRO A 7 -8.65 33.27 4.07
CA PRO A 7 -7.71 33.35 5.18
C PRO A 7 -6.98 32.01 5.38
N GLU A 8 -5.66 32.08 5.47
CA GLU A 8 -4.83 30.91 5.77
C GLU A 8 -5.06 30.45 7.22
N PRO A 9 -5.27 29.16 7.46
CA PRO A 9 -5.28 28.63 8.81
C PRO A 9 -3.93 28.82 9.48
N ARG A 10 -3.94 29.03 10.81
CA ARG A 10 -2.70 29.19 11.58
C ARG A 10 -2.76 28.31 12.81
N ALA A 11 -1.76 27.45 12.96
CA ALA A 11 -1.60 26.66 14.16
C ALA A 11 -1.33 27.56 15.37
N GLU A 12 -2.00 27.31 16.48
CA GLU A 12 -1.75 28.00 17.76
C GLU A 12 -0.34 27.65 18.25
N LYS A 13 0.37 28.68 18.77
CA LYS A 13 1.67 28.47 19.39
C LYS A 13 1.48 28.16 20.88
N ILE A 14 1.87 26.94 21.26
CA ILE A 14 1.79 26.41 22.63
C ILE A 14 3.16 25.90 23.03
N ASP A 15 3.86 26.61 23.88
CA ASP A 15 5.22 26.27 24.28
C ASP A 15 5.31 24.93 25.00
N LYS A 16 6.13 24.03 24.46
CA LYS A 16 6.55 22.78 25.10
C LYS A 16 8.06 22.79 25.33
N VAL A 17 8.46 22.93 26.58
CA VAL A 17 9.88 22.82 26.95
C VAL A 17 10.25 21.34 27.10
N MET A 18 11.27 20.91 26.39
CA MET A 18 11.84 19.57 26.45
C MET A 18 13.30 19.67 26.91
N THR A 19 13.70 18.82 27.86
CA THR A 19 15.07 18.77 28.40
C THR A 19 15.65 17.36 28.20
N ILE A 20 16.79 17.27 27.51
CA ILE A 20 17.55 16.04 27.35
C ILE A 20 19.03 16.37 27.53
N HIS A 21 19.75 15.64 28.38
CA HIS A 21 21.17 15.82 28.67
C HIS A 21 21.53 17.29 29.02
N ASP A 22 20.77 17.91 29.92
CA ASP A 22 20.92 19.31 30.37
C ASP A 22 20.72 20.38 29.25
N HIS A 23 20.31 19.96 28.06
CA HIS A 23 19.97 20.86 26.98
C HIS A 23 18.46 21.06 26.91
N GLN A 24 18.01 22.34 26.92
CA GLN A 24 16.61 22.72 26.80
C GLN A 24 16.28 23.16 25.36
N ARG A 25 15.14 22.69 24.86
CA ARG A 25 14.55 23.11 23.58
C ARG A 25 13.07 23.41 23.79
N THR A 26 12.61 24.54 23.29
CA THR A 26 11.18 24.87 23.22
C THR A 26 10.65 24.56 21.83
N ASP A 27 9.51 23.88 21.76
CA ASP A 27 8.77 23.60 20.53
C ASP A 27 7.36 24.15 20.70
N GLU A 28 7.03 25.18 19.91
CA GLU A 28 5.73 25.86 19.96
C GLU A 28 4.61 25.03 19.31
N PHE A 29 4.96 23.98 18.53
CA PHE A 29 4.01 23.18 17.78
C PHE A 29 4.00 21.70 18.17
N TYR A 30 4.63 21.35 19.29
CA TYR A 30 4.70 19.97 19.76
C TYR A 30 3.32 19.30 19.94
N TRP A 31 2.29 20.09 20.29
CA TRP A 31 0.92 19.62 20.47
C TRP A 31 0.32 18.97 19.20
N LEU A 32 0.83 19.31 18.01
CA LEU A 32 0.42 18.67 16.75
C LEU A 32 0.75 17.18 16.67
N ASN A 33 1.60 16.65 17.57
CA ASN A 33 1.86 15.21 17.69
C ASN A 33 0.70 14.45 18.35
N GLU A 34 -0.22 15.13 19.01
CA GLU A 34 -1.34 14.53 19.71
C GLU A 34 -2.46 14.17 18.72
N ARG A 35 -2.33 13.01 18.07
CA ARG A 35 -3.17 12.58 16.92
C ARG A 35 -4.66 12.61 17.18
N ASP A 36 -5.09 12.30 18.42
CA ASP A 36 -6.50 12.23 18.82
C ASP A 36 -7.00 13.53 19.47
N ASN A 37 -6.18 14.55 19.56
CA ASN A 37 -6.57 15.83 20.13
C ASN A 37 -7.55 16.56 19.18
N PRO A 38 -8.77 16.91 19.62
CA PRO A 38 -9.75 17.61 18.79
C PRO A 38 -9.22 18.89 18.14
N LYS A 39 -8.36 19.66 18.82
CA LYS A 39 -7.74 20.87 18.26
C LYS A 39 -6.83 20.54 17.06
N VAL A 40 -6.10 19.43 17.10
CA VAL A 40 -5.27 18.98 15.97
C VAL A 40 -6.15 18.63 14.78
N ILE A 41 -7.23 17.87 15.01
CA ILE A 41 -8.19 17.50 13.97
C ILE A 41 -8.87 18.72 13.37
N GLU A 42 -9.28 19.68 14.19
CA GLU A 42 -9.88 20.95 13.75
C GLU A 42 -8.92 21.75 12.86
N TYR A 43 -7.66 21.90 13.28
CA TYR A 43 -6.63 22.58 12.51
C TYR A 43 -6.39 21.90 11.15
N LEU A 44 -6.24 20.56 11.12
CA LEU A 44 -6.05 19.81 9.88
C LEU A 44 -7.27 19.91 8.93
N ASN A 45 -8.48 19.93 9.48
CA ASN A 45 -9.68 20.15 8.69
C ASN A 45 -9.76 21.57 8.11
N ALA A 46 -9.32 22.56 8.87
CA ALA A 46 -9.23 23.95 8.37
C ALA A 46 -8.22 24.05 7.20
N GLU A 47 -7.05 23.40 7.30
CA GLU A 47 -6.06 23.35 6.23
C GLU A 47 -6.62 22.66 4.95
N ASN A 48 -7.33 21.55 5.12
CA ASN A 48 -7.98 20.87 4.01
C ASN A 48 -9.05 21.77 3.36
N THR A 49 -9.85 22.46 4.15
CA THR A 49 -10.88 23.38 3.64
C THR A 49 -10.24 24.55 2.87
N TYR A 50 -9.15 25.12 3.39
CA TYR A 50 -8.38 26.16 2.73
C TYR A 50 -7.85 25.69 1.37
N ARG A 51 -7.21 24.51 1.35
CA ARG A 51 -6.71 23.90 0.13
C ARG A 51 -7.83 23.71 -0.91
N ASP A 52 -8.96 23.15 -0.50
CA ASP A 52 -10.07 22.85 -1.42
C ASP A 52 -10.64 24.14 -2.04
N GLN A 53 -10.80 25.18 -1.23
CA GLN A 53 -11.24 26.50 -1.72
C GLN A 53 -10.21 27.17 -2.62
N TYR A 54 -8.91 27.02 -2.32
CA TYR A 54 -7.84 27.58 -3.15
C TYR A 54 -7.76 26.86 -4.51
N MET A 55 -7.93 25.54 -4.52
CA MET A 55 -7.84 24.70 -5.71
C MET A 55 -9.13 24.69 -6.55
N ASP A 56 -10.24 25.24 -6.05
CA ASP A 56 -11.52 25.21 -6.75
C ASP A 56 -11.47 25.83 -8.16
N ASP A 57 -10.74 26.91 -8.34
CA ASP A 57 -10.52 27.57 -9.62
C ASP A 57 -9.71 26.72 -10.61
N TYR A 58 -8.98 25.71 -10.13
CA TYR A 58 -8.08 24.88 -10.93
C TYR A 58 -8.64 23.49 -11.25
N LYS A 59 -9.86 23.16 -10.81
CA LYS A 59 -10.46 21.84 -10.98
C LYS A 59 -10.52 21.39 -12.47
N ASN A 60 -10.83 22.31 -13.38
CA ASN A 60 -10.88 21.96 -14.80
C ASN A 60 -9.48 21.61 -15.33
N LEU A 61 -8.45 22.38 -14.93
CA LEU A 61 -7.06 22.11 -15.33
C LEU A 61 -6.56 20.80 -14.70
N GLU A 62 -6.91 20.52 -13.45
CA GLU A 62 -6.59 19.27 -12.77
C GLU A 62 -7.18 18.08 -13.53
N GLU A 63 -8.46 18.14 -13.92
CA GLU A 63 -9.12 17.10 -14.71
C GLU A 63 -8.48 16.93 -16.10
N GLU A 64 -8.16 18.02 -16.80
CA GLU A 64 -7.49 17.97 -18.09
C GLU A 64 -6.13 17.27 -17.99
N ILE A 65 -5.31 17.63 -16.98
CA ILE A 65 -4.00 17.01 -16.73
C ILE A 65 -4.16 15.53 -16.35
N PHE A 66 -5.14 15.22 -15.49
CA PHE A 66 -5.43 13.84 -15.10
C PHE A 66 -5.78 12.96 -16.31
N VAL A 67 -6.70 13.42 -17.15
CA VAL A 67 -7.12 12.70 -18.37
C VAL A 67 -5.95 12.56 -19.34
N GLU A 68 -5.15 13.61 -19.53
CA GLU A 68 -3.96 13.57 -20.40
C GLU A 68 -2.96 12.53 -19.90
N ILE A 69 -2.59 12.54 -18.62
CA ILE A 69 -1.64 11.57 -18.03
C ILE A 69 -2.19 10.16 -18.16
N LYS A 70 -3.46 9.95 -17.78
CA LYS A 70 -4.11 8.64 -17.83
C LYS A 70 -4.15 8.08 -19.26
N SER A 71 -4.40 8.91 -20.25
CA SER A 71 -4.48 8.49 -21.66
C SER A 71 -3.15 7.97 -22.23
N ARG A 72 -2.03 8.29 -21.58
CA ARG A 72 -0.68 7.82 -21.97
C ARG A 72 -0.34 6.45 -21.37
N ILE A 73 -1.14 5.94 -20.43
CA ILE A 73 -0.91 4.67 -19.76
C ILE A 73 -1.65 3.58 -20.53
N LYS A 74 -0.94 2.53 -20.91
CA LYS A 74 -1.55 1.32 -21.44
C LYS A 74 -2.18 0.53 -20.31
N GLU A 75 -3.53 0.51 -20.25
CA GLU A 75 -4.26 -0.11 -19.14
C GLU A 75 -4.18 -1.65 -19.17
N ASP A 76 -4.14 -2.27 -20.35
CA ASP A 76 -4.08 -3.71 -20.58
C ASP A 76 -2.64 -4.22 -20.75
N ASP A 77 -1.76 -3.87 -19.84
CA ASP A 77 -0.33 -4.17 -19.95
C ASP A 77 0.09 -5.38 -19.10
N SER A 78 1.23 -5.96 -19.44
CA SER A 78 1.84 -7.04 -18.67
C SER A 78 3.34 -6.83 -18.51
N SER A 79 3.87 -7.28 -17.36
CA SER A 79 5.32 -7.30 -17.15
C SER A 79 5.98 -8.32 -18.07
N VAL A 80 7.29 -8.14 -18.31
CA VAL A 80 8.09 -9.18 -18.96
C VAL A 80 8.14 -10.42 -18.06
N PRO A 81 7.76 -11.60 -18.57
CA PRO A 81 7.82 -12.82 -17.77
C PRO A 81 9.28 -13.20 -17.45
N TYR A 82 9.55 -13.54 -16.20
CA TYR A 82 10.84 -14.08 -15.79
C TYR A 82 10.73 -15.56 -15.40
N LEU A 83 11.75 -16.34 -15.75
CA LEU A 83 11.80 -17.77 -15.44
C LEU A 83 12.41 -17.95 -14.05
N ASP A 84 11.67 -18.63 -13.19
CA ASP A 84 12.16 -19.09 -11.89
C ASP A 84 11.60 -20.47 -11.59
N ASN A 85 12.47 -21.38 -11.16
CA ASN A 85 12.14 -22.73 -10.69
C ASN A 85 11.11 -23.47 -11.56
N GLY A 86 11.26 -23.39 -12.90
CA GLY A 86 10.43 -24.07 -13.88
C GLY A 86 9.11 -23.41 -14.23
N TYR A 87 8.87 -22.18 -13.73
CA TYR A 87 7.70 -21.37 -14.05
C TYR A 87 8.11 -19.99 -14.55
N TYR A 88 7.33 -19.44 -15.49
CA TYR A 88 7.40 -18.06 -15.92
C TYR A 88 6.42 -17.22 -15.10
N TYR A 89 6.92 -16.30 -14.30
CA TYR A 89 6.15 -15.40 -13.46
C TYR A 89 6.00 -14.04 -14.12
N TYR A 90 4.82 -13.46 -14.04
CA TYR A 90 4.51 -12.11 -14.54
C TYR A 90 3.29 -11.54 -13.87
N THR A 91 3.13 -10.22 -14.00
CA THR A 91 1.91 -9.51 -13.63
C THR A 91 1.24 -9.00 -14.89
N ARG A 92 -0.07 -8.93 -14.90
CA ARG A 92 -0.85 -8.27 -15.93
C ARG A 92 -1.95 -7.42 -15.33
N TYR A 93 -2.39 -6.43 -16.08
CA TYR A 93 -3.52 -5.58 -15.77
C TYR A 93 -4.64 -5.84 -16.77
N GLU A 94 -5.88 -5.65 -16.34
CA GLU A 94 -7.05 -5.67 -17.19
C GLU A 94 -7.60 -4.25 -17.34
N LYS A 95 -8.14 -3.95 -18.51
CA LYS A 95 -8.66 -2.62 -18.79
C LYS A 95 -9.80 -2.25 -17.83
N GLY A 96 -9.67 -1.07 -17.21
CA GLY A 96 -10.65 -0.58 -16.23
C GLY A 96 -10.45 -1.10 -14.81
N GLU A 97 -9.51 -2.02 -14.60
CA GLU A 97 -9.16 -2.53 -13.28
C GLU A 97 -8.03 -1.74 -12.65
N GLN A 98 -8.04 -1.61 -11.32
CA GLN A 98 -7.08 -0.80 -10.58
C GLN A 98 -5.82 -1.57 -10.19
N TYR A 99 -5.95 -2.88 -9.98
CA TYR A 99 -4.90 -3.70 -9.39
C TYR A 99 -4.35 -4.75 -10.35
N PRO A 100 -3.09 -5.22 -10.14
CA PRO A 100 -2.50 -6.28 -10.94
C PRO A 100 -3.13 -7.65 -10.65
N ILE A 101 -2.96 -8.54 -11.63
CA ILE A 101 -3.18 -9.97 -11.48
C ILE A 101 -1.81 -10.64 -11.55
N TYR A 102 -1.44 -11.38 -10.52
CA TYR A 102 -0.20 -12.15 -10.45
C TYR A 102 -0.41 -13.53 -11.06
N CYS A 103 0.41 -13.86 -12.05
CA CYS A 103 0.25 -15.06 -12.85
C CYS A 103 1.56 -15.83 -12.97
N ARG A 104 1.43 -17.13 -13.30
CA ARG A 104 2.57 -17.94 -13.73
C ARG A 104 2.18 -18.92 -14.84
N LYS A 105 3.17 -19.42 -15.60
CA LYS A 105 3.02 -20.47 -16.62
C LYS A 105 4.11 -21.51 -16.45
N LYS A 106 3.75 -22.79 -16.51
CA LYS A 106 4.69 -23.87 -16.30
C LYS A 106 5.52 -24.18 -17.55
N GLY A 107 6.83 -24.19 -17.42
CA GLY A 107 7.81 -24.69 -18.37
C GLY A 107 8.01 -23.85 -19.63
N LYS A 108 6.96 -23.28 -20.24
CA LYS A 108 7.05 -22.43 -21.44
C LYS A 108 5.97 -21.36 -21.47
N LEU A 109 6.25 -20.26 -22.19
CA LEU A 109 5.33 -19.11 -22.29
C LEU A 109 3.99 -19.46 -22.97
N SER A 110 3.95 -20.50 -23.80
CA SER A 110 2.71 -20.95 -24.44
C SER A 110 1.85 -21.88 -23.56
N SER A 111 2.29 -22.23 -22.35
CA SER A 111 1.49 -23.00 -21.40
C SER A 111 0.30 -22.20 -20.90
N SER A 112 -0.72 -22.90 -20.40
CA SER A 112 -1.88 -22.28 -19.76
C SER A 112 -1.46 -21.40 -18.59
N GLU A 113 -2.12 -20.26 -18.47
CA GLU A 113 -1.95 -19.34 -17.35
C GLU A 113 -2.53 -19.96 -16.08
N GLU A 114 -1.79 -19.80 -14.98
CA GLU A 114 -2.25 -20.06 -13.62
C GLU A 114 -2.28 -18.72 -12.88
N ILE A 115 -3.46 -18.30 -12.42
CA ILE A 115 -3.63 -17.10 -11.61
C ILE A 115 -3.28 -17.42 -10.17
N LEU A 116 -2.23 -16.80 -9.67
CA LEU A 116 -1.80 -16.90 -8.28
C LEU A 116 -2.67 -16.03 -7.36
N ILE A 117 -2.79 -14.74 -7.70
CA ILE A 117 -3.57 -13.74 -6.99
C ILE A 117 -4.24 -12.81 -8.00
N ASN A 118 -5.56 -12.66 -7.91
CA ASN A 118 -6.28 -11.56 -8.52
C ASN A 118 -6.53 -10.50 -7.44
N VAL A 119 -5.77 -9.40 -7.46
CA VAL A 119 -5.87 -8.37 -6.44
C VAL A 119 -7.20 -7.60 -6.54
N ASN A 120 -7.77 -7.46 -7.74
CA ASN A 120 -9.06 -6.80 -7.92
C ASN A 120 -10.19 -7.54 -7.20
N GLU A 121 -10.17 -8.89 -7.23
CA GLU A 121 -11.13 -9.69 -6.48
C GLU A 121 -10.90 -9.62 -4.96
N MET A 122 -9.63 -9.59 -4.55
CA MET A 122 -9.29 -9.56 -3.12
C MET A 122 -9.54 -8.21 -2.47
N SER A 123 -9.47 -7.12 -3.22
CA SER A 123 -9.66 -5.76 -2.72
C SER A 123 -11.13 -5.38 -2.49
N LYS A 124 -12.07 -6.19 -2.99
CA LYS A 124 -13.50 -5.91 -2.83
C LYS A 124 -13.90 -5.80 -1.35
N GLY A 125 -14.55 -4.69 -1.01
CA GLY A 125 -14.99 -4.41 0.36
C GLY A 125 -13.92 -3.78 1.28
N HIS A 126 -12.77 -3.40 0.71
CA HIS A 126 -11.73 -2.65 1.42
C HIS A 126 -11.53 -1.27 0.81
N ASP A 127 -11.44 -0.23 1.64
CA ASP A 127 -11.13 1.14 1.21
C ASP A 127 -9.67 1.28 0.76
N TYR A 128 -8.81 0.42 1.27
CA TYR A 128 -7.41 0.31 0.89
C TYR A 128 -7.01 -1.16 0.81
N PHE A 129 -6.24 -1.51 -0.22
CA PHE A 129 -5.72 -2.86 -0.38
C PHE A 129 -4.34 -2.85 -1.03
N ARG A 130 -3.40 -3.57 -0.46
CA ARG A 130 -2.05 -3.72 -1.02
C ARG A 130 -1.49 -5.10 -0.75
N ILE A 131 -0.94 -5.71 -1.79
CA ILE A 131 -0.07 -6.87 -1.65
C ILE A 131 1.34 -6.36 -1.31
N GLY A 132 1.94 -6.93 -0.28
CA GLY A 132 3.33 -6.70 0.10
C GLY A 132 4.27 -7.67 -0.62
N GLY A 133 4.78 -8.67 0.10
CA GLY A 133 5.57 -9.75 -0.48
C GLY A 133 4.72 -10.89 -1.03
N ILE A 134 5.23 -11.55 -2.06
CA ILE A 134 4.78 -12.86 -2.53
C ILE A 134 6.03 -13.71 -2.67
N ASP A 135 6.04 -14.91 -2.10
CA ASP A 135 7.11 -15.87 -2.29
C ASP A 135 6.55 -17.30 -2.36
N ILE A 136 7.17 -18.12 -3.18
CA ILE A 136 6.69 -19.49 -3.46
C ILE A 136 7.74 -20.46 -2.96
N SER A 137 7.29 -21.50 -2.24
CA SER A 137 8.17 -22.55 -1.74
C SER A 137 8.97 -23.20 -2.87
N PRO A 138 10.22 -23.62 -2.65
CA PRO A 138 11.08 -24.20 -3.69
C PRO A 138 10.47 -25.41 -4.42
N ASN A 139 9.56 -26.15 -3.79
CA ASN A 139 8.81 -27.24 -4.43
C ASN A 139 7.57 -26.78 -5.21
N ASN A 140 7.34 -25.47 -5.35
CA ASN A 140 6.21 -24.85 -6.06
C ASN A 140 4.81 -25.17 -5.52
N LYS A 141 4.68 -25.66 -4.27
CA LYS A 141 3.40 -26.12 -3.72
C LYS A 141 2.69 -25.10 -2.82
N ILE A 142 3.44 -24.25 -2.14
CA ILE A 142 2.88 -23.27 -1.19
C ILE A 142 3.31 -21.88 -1.61
N MET A 143 2.33 -20.98 -1.70
CA MET A 143 2.56 -19.55 -1.83
C MET A 143 2.32 -18.86 -0.49
N ALA A 144 3.29 -18.09 0.00
CA ALA A 144 3.12 -17.13 1.07
C ALA A 144 2.93 -15.74 0.46
N TYR A 145 2.00 -14.97 0.96
CA TYR A 145 1.75 -13.60 0.52
C TYR A 145 1.26 -12.73 1.68
N SER A 146 1.56 -11.46 1.62
CA SER A 146 1.22 -10.50 2.67
C SER A 146 0.29 -9.40 2.16
N VAL A 147 -0.67 -8.97 3.00
CA VAL A 147 -1.73 -8.02 2.66
C VAL A 147 -1.79 -6.91 3.71
N ASP A 148 -1.86 -5.66 3.27
CA ASP A 148 -2.21 -4.50 4.09
C ASP A 148 -3.56 -3.94 3.62
N THR A 149 -4.54 -3.87 4.54
CA THR A 149 -5.88 -3.31 4.28
C THR A 149 -6.14 -2.02 5.05
N ILE A 150 -5.11 -1.46 5.72
CA ILE A 150 -5.24 -0.30 6.63
C ILE A 150 -4.43 0.91 6.16
N SER A 151 -3.55 0.74 5.14
CA SER A 151 -2.60 1.78 4.70
C SER A 151 -1.58 2.22 5.76
N ARG A 152 -1.17 1.29 6.62
CA ARG A 152 -0.16 1.55 7.69
C ARG A 152 1.12 0.74 7.52
N ARG A 153 1.27 0.03 6.39
CA ARG A 153 2.36 -0.92 6.16
C ARG A 153 2.42 -1.99 7.26
N LEU A 154 1.26 -2.34 7.81
CA LEU A 154 1.04 -3.45 8.73
C LEU A 154 0.43 -4.59 7.92
N TYR A 155 1.24 -5.58 7.62
CA TYR A 155 0.81 -6.67 6.75
C TYR A 155 0.40 -7.88 7.57
N SER A 156 -0.66 -8.53 7.11
CA SER A 156 -1.02 -9.89 7.52
C SER A 156 -0.53 -10.87 6.46
N MET A 157 0.23 -11.87 6.86
CA MET A 157 0.75 -12.90 5.98
C MET A 157 -0.19 -14.08 5.93
N HIS A 158 -0.44 -14.58 4.73
CA HIS A 158 -1.33 -15.68 4.41
C HIS A 158 -0.60 -16.74 3.59
N PHE A 159 -1.16 -17.95 3.57
CA PHE A 159 -0.61 -19.09 2.83
C PHE A 159 -1.70 -19.69 1.94
N LYS A 160 -1.30 -20.08 0.72
CA LYS A 160 -2.17 -20.75 -0.25
C LYS A 160 -1.49 -22.00 -0.78
N ASN A 161 -2.19 -23.12 -0.74
CA ASN A 161 -1.77 -24.33 -1.42
C ASN A 161 -2.01 -24.16 -2.92
N LEU A 162 -0.99 -24.26 -3.73
CA LEU A 162 -1.07 -24.04 -5.19
C LEU A 162 -1.57 -25.26 -5.95
N GLU A 163 -1.58 -26.46 -5.35
CA GLU A 163 -2.13 -27.67 -5.96
C GLU A 163 -3.66 -27.73 -5.79
N THR A 164 -4.18 -27.31 -4.62
CA THR A 164 -5.62 -27.35 -4.31
C THR A 164 -6.32 -26.01 -4.48
N GLY A 165 -5.57 -24.90 -4.47
CA GLY A 165 -6.10 -23.55 -4.47
C GLY A 165 -6.60 -23.07 -3.10
N GLU A 166 -6.56 -23.91 -2.08
CA GLU A 166 -7.08 -23.61 -0.74
C GLU A 166 -6.18 -22.65 0.04
N LYS A 167 -6.80 -21.69 0.71
CA LYS A 167 -6.11 -20.84 1.68
C LYS A 167 -5.98 -21.55 3.01
N ASN A 168 -4.80 -21.50 3.62
CA ASN A 168 -4.62 -21.94 4.99
C ASN A 168 -5.35 -20.98 5.95
N SER A 169 -5.94 -21.52 7.01
CA SER A 169 -6.56 -20.72 8.07
C SER A 169 -5.56 -19.96 8.95
N TYR A 170 -4.29 -20.36 8.93
CA TYR A 170 -3.23 -19.72 9.71
C TYR A 170 -2.80 -18.40 9.06
N THR A 171 -2.69 -17.36 9.88
CA THR A 171 -2.28 -16.00 9.48
C THR A 171 -1.28 -15.46 10.46
N ILE A 172 -0.24 -14.76 9.99
CA ILE A 172 0.73 -14.06 10.82
C ILE A 172 0.51 -12.55 10.64
N ALA A 173 0.04 -11.88 11.69
CA ALA A 173 -0.21 -10.44 11.69
C ALA A 173 1.05 -9.62 11.99
N ASN A 174 0.97 -8.30 11.82
CA ASN A 174 1.99 -7.31 12.19
C ASN A 174 3.35 -7.52 11.52
N THR A 175 3.37 -8.04 10.29
CA THR A 175 4.61 -8.19 9.52
C THR A 175 4.95 -6.92 8.72
N THR A 176 6.20 -6.82 8.25
CA THR A 176 6.63 -5.75 7.32
C THR A 176 6.24 -6.01 5.87
N GLY A 177 5.70 -7.18 5.58
CA GLY A 177 5.32 -7.61 4.23
C GLY A 177 6.40 -8.39 3.48
N GLY A 178 7.68 -8.35 3.91
CA GLY A 178 8.75 -9.14 3.32
C GLY A 178 8.67 -10.61 3.69
N ILE A 179 8.96 -11.50 2.73
CA ILE A 179 8.84 -12.95 2.86
C ILE A 179 10.00 -13.62 2.13
N SER A 180 10.57 -14.67 2.71
CA SER A 180 11.56 -15.51 2.03
C SER A 180 11.49 -16.95 2.49
N TRP A 181 11.31 -17.90 1.57
CA TRP A 181 11.38 -19.32 1.85
C TRP A 181 12.82 -19.82 1.94
N ALA A 182 13.07 -20.70 2.92
CA ALA A 182 14.28 -21.51 2.91
C ALA A 182 14.14 -22.69 1.92
N ASN A 183 15.27 -23.29 1.53
CA ASN A 183 15.31 -24.39 0.58
C ASN A 183 14.70 -25.72 1.08
N ASP A 184 14.36 -25.78 2.37
CA ASP A 184 13.77 -26.98 3.01
C ASP A 184 12.25 -27.13 2.77
N ASN A 185 11.61 -26.17 2.10
CA ASN A 185 10.15 -26.11 1.88
C ASN A 185 9.29 -26.05 3.15
N LYS A 186 9.87 -25.74 4.29
CA LYS A 186 9.21 -25.74 5.61
C LYS A 186 9.44 -24.46 6.38
N THR A 187 10.62 -23.88 6.25
CA THR A 187 11.04 -22.70 6.98
C THR A 187 10.78 -21.46 6.14
N LEU A 188 10.15 -20.44 6.75
CA LEU A 188 9.90 -19.15 6.15
C LEU A 188 10.49 -18.05 7.03
N PHE A 189 11.20 -17.11 6.43
CA PHE A 189 11.73 -15.93 7.09
C PHE A 189 10.85 -14.73 6.83
N TYR A 190 10.56 -13.97 7.89
CA TYR A 190 9.79 -12.74 7.83
C TYR A 190 10.20 -11.80 8.96
N VAL A 191 9.76 -10.55 8.91
CA VAL A 191 10.03 -9.55 9.94
C VAL A 191 8.72 -9.14 10.57
N LEU A 192 8.62 -9.26 11.90
CA LEU A 192 7.54 -8.69 12.70
C LEU A 192 7.88 -7.24 13.04
N LYS A 193 6.86 -6.40 13.09
CA LYS A 193 6.97 -5.07 13.67
C LYS A 193 6.76 -5.14 15.17
N ASP A 194 7.59 -4.42 15.89
CA ASP A 194 7.38 -4.15 17.31
C ASP A 194 6.28 -3.09 17.45
N GLU A 195 5.32 -3.28 18.35
CA GLU A 195 4.24 -2.35 18.62
C GLU A 195 4.73 -1.06 19.30
N THR A 196 5.94 -1.06 19.85
CA THR A 196 6.53 0.06 20.60
C THR A 196 7.37 1.00 19.74
N THR A 197 7.59 0.73 18.46
CA THR A 197 8.43 1.55 17.56
C THR A 197 7.65 2.20 16.42
#